data_d3591df20f5ab334fe46e0a7a6811404
#
_entry.id   d3591df20f5ab334fe46e0a7a6811404
#
_cell.length_a   1.000
_cell.length_b   1.000
_cell.length_c   1.000
_cell.angle_alpha   90.00
_cell.angle_beta   90.00
_cell.angle_gamma   90.00
#
_symmetry.space_group_name_H-M   'P 1'
#
loop_
_entity.id
_entity.type
_entity.pdbx_description
1 polymer ?
#
loop_
_entity_poly.entity_id
_entity_poly.type
_entity_poly.pdbx_seq_one_letter_code
_entity_poly.pdbx_strand_id
1 'polypeptide(L)'
;MPVPQKSFLQKPVPQKFKLTVGWASCPPLKSWLQILQLLSFHKLWRFWSIALITLTLAITIFLSLHSPGTPAAQKPRILAFTALQRHGSEVRNSLFAVNATNSARRELAPNIDVSYTLAWSPKGDRLAFVSGDTDIYTVNADGSGLTKQFAGEFCKAANFKISWFSNSQKLVFARSCDGSTSDSPGSQSLYTSDTSGIKGTKLIRNLEAGGEPPKTEISSAFYLSPDGQQVAFVKDKNIYKMNADGSEMTKLTQSPGKYISGGSELVWSPDRTKIAFFSGTYPQQQVYTINADGTNLKKLTNNPQNQVYSVKLFWSPDSSRIAYYQGKPGDLSGEMQDIYAIDINGPTAQNLTQKPQNYDALSWSPDGKLIAFAAGDFNQQKLYTINADGDNLNQLALRLEPSAINELAWSSDSQQIAFTFNEIKEDKSNLYVINRDGSGLTKLTNDKDLNAGLPVWQPQ
;
A
#
# COMPACT_ATOMS: atom_id res chain seq x y z
N MET A 1 -61.43 -9.81 14.14
CA MET A 1 -61.05 -9.07 12.94
C MET A 1 -59.96 -9.85 12.24
N PRO A 2 -60.10 -10.20 10.98
CA PRO A 2 -59.30 -11.24 10.34
C PRO A 2 -57.97 -10.72 9.80
N VAL A 3 -56.99 -11.60 9.84
CA VAL A 3 -55.61 -11.45 9.33
C VAL A 3 -55.62 -11.58 7.80
N PRO A 4 -54.90 -10.73 7.02
CA PRO A 4 -54.82 -10.92 5.59
C PRO A 4 -53.76 -11.96 5.22
N GLN A 5 -54.18 -12.91 4.37
CA GLN A 5 -53.33 -13.90 3.72
C GLN A 5 -52.33 -13.24 2.74
N LYS A 6 -51.07 -13.65 2.81
CA LYS A 6 -50.06 -13.34 1.82
C LYS A 6 -50.18 -14.31 0.65
N SER A 7 -50.44 -13.78 -0.55
CA SER A 7 -50.40 -14.50 -1.81
C SER A 7 -48.93 -14.75 -2.23
N PHE A 8 -48.60 -16.01 -2.46
CA PHE A 8 -47.34 -16.47 -3.08
C PHE A 8 -47.37 -16.15 -4.56
N LEU A 9 -46.49 -15.27 -5.03
CA LEU A 9 -46.18 -15.11 -6.43
C LEU A 9 -45.05 -16.10 -6.79
N GLN A 10 -45.43 -17.11 -7.58
CA GLN A 10 -44.47 -18.04 -8.23
C GLN A 10 -43.60 -17.31 -9.26
N LYS A 11 -42.32 -17.47 -9.17
CA LYS A 11 -41.36 -17.07 -10.20
C LYS A 11 -41.41 -18.05 -11.38
N PRO A 12 -41.35 -17.58 -12.64
CA PRO A 12 -41.32 -18.47 -13.78
C PRO A 12 -39.96 -19.17 -13.92
N VAL A 13 -40.03 -20.47 -14.23
CA VAL A 13 -38.90 -21.35 -14.54
C VAL A 13 -38.37 -21.04 -15.95
N PRO A 14 -37.05 -20.94 -16.17
CA PRO A 14 -36.51 -20.73 -17.51
C PRO A 14 -36.66 -21.98 -18.37
N GLN A 15 -37.29 -21.83 -19.53
CA GLN A 15 -37.41 -22.84 -20.55
C GLN A 15 -36.03 -23.17 -21.18
N LYS A 16 -35.67 -24.44 -21.17
CA LYS A 16 -34.54 -24.97 -21.92
C LYS A 16 -34.84 -24.99 -23.42
N PHE A 17 -34.13 -24.19 -24.18
CA PHE A 17 -34.11 -24.33 -25.64
C PHE A 17 -33.42 -25.63 -26.03
N LYS A 18 -34.16 -26.60 -26.60
CA LYS A 18 -33.62 -27.73 -27.31
C LYS A 18 -33.33 -27.31 -28.76
N LEU A 19 -32.05 -27.21 -29.11
CA LEU A 19 -31.62 -27.17 -30.52
C LEU A 19 -31.76 -28.57 -31.07
N THR A 20 -32.79 -28.78 -31.90
CA THR A 20 -32.88 -29.95 -32.77
C THR A 20 -32.09 -29.66 -34.04
N VAL A 21 -30.88 -30.24 -34.13
CA VAL A 21 -30.13 -30.27 -35.37
C VAL A 21 -30.77 -31.34 -36.27
N GLY A 22 -31.47 -30.90 -37.31
CA GLY A 22 -32.01 -31.79 -38.35
C GLY A 22 -30.85 -32.35 -39.17
N TRP A 23 -30.71 -33.66 -39.16
CA TRP A 23 -29.83 -34.39 -40.08
C TRP A 23 -30.47 -34.34 -41.45
N ALA A 24 -29.91 -33.54 -42.36
CA ALA A 24 -30.20 -33.64 -43.76
C ALA A 24 -29.55 -34.96 -44.27
N SER A 25 -30.36 -35.80 -44.85
CA SER A 25 -29.99 -37.12 -45.42
C SER A 25 -28.84 -36.96 -46.41
N CYS A 26 -27.72 -37.64 -46.18
CA CYS A 26 -26.66 -37.84 -47.15
C CYS A 26 -27.21 -38.66 -48.35
N PRO A 27 -26.96 -38.28 -49.60
CA PRO A 27 -27.29 -39.10 -50.77
C PRO A 27 -26.40 -40.36 -50.79
N PRO A 28 -26.92 -41.50 -51.39
CA PRO A 28 -26.25 -42.77 -51.31
C PRO A 28 -24.93 -42.78 -52.09
N LEU A 29 -23.95 -43.47 -51.52
CA LEU A 29 -22.55 -43.60 -52.00
C LEU A 29 -22.39 -43.97 -53.54
N LYS A 30 -23.41 -44.46 -54.21
CA LYS A 30 -23.38 -44.81 -55.63
C LYS A 30 -23.29 -43.56 -56.55
N SER A 31 -23.69 -42.40 -56.18
CA SER A 31 -23.64 -41.21 -57.04
C SER A 31 -22.24 -40.57 -57.12
N TRP A 32 -21.36 -40.88 -56.19
CA TRP A 32 -19.99 -40.33 -56.16
C TRP A 32 -19.02 -41.15 -57.07
N LEU A 33 -19.28 -42.44 -57.29
CA LEU A 33 -18.43 -43.23 -58.10
C LEU A 33 -18.56 -42.92 -59.62
N GLN A 34 -19.68 -42.37 -60.08
CA GLN A 34 -19.85 -41.93 -61.46
C GLN A 34 -19.19 -40.60 -61.79
N ILE A 35 -18.99 -39.74 -60.81
CA ILE A 35 -18.31 -38.41 -60.95
C ILE A 35 -16.79 -38.60 -61.00
N LEU A 36 -16.27 -39.61 -60.34
CA LEU A 36 -14.84 -39.94 -60.32
C LEU A 36 -14.26 -40.50 -61.59
N GLN A 37 -15.11 -41.06 -62.51
CA GLN A 37 -14.65 -41.65 -63.80
C GLN A 37 -14.55 -40.63 -64.95
N LEU A 38 -15.02 -39.36 -64.77
CA LEU A 38 -15.03 -38.33 -65.81
C LEU A 38 -13.94 -37.26 -65.70
N LEU A 39 -13.12 -37.32 -64.66
CA LEU A 39 -12.03 -36.38 -64.51
C LEU A 39 -10.68 -37.04 -64.75
N SER A 40 -10.01 -36.67 -65.83
CA SER A 40 -8.64 -37.13 -66.11
C SER A 40 -7.74 -36.91 -64.94
N PHE A 41 -6.90 -37.89 -64.58
CA PHE A 41 -6.00 -37.91 -63.40
C PHE A 41 -5.17 -36.61 -63.19
N HIS A 42 -4.87 -35.88 -64.28
CA HIS A 42 -4.12 -34.59 -64.20
C HIS A 42 -4.91 -33.41 -63.65
N LYS A 43 -6.26 -33.44 -63.78
CA LYS A 43 -7.08 -32.36 -63.19
C LYS A 43 -7.35 -32.56 -61.67
N LEU A 44 -7.51 -33.83 -61.27
CA LEU A 44 -7.68 -34.20 -59.88
C LEU A 44 -6.47 -33.83 -59.03
N TRP A 45 -5.25 -34.06 -59.53
CA TRP A 45 -4.05 -33.71 -58.75
C TRP A 45 -3.90 -32.17 -58.50
N ARG A 46 -4.27 -31.35 -59.49
CA ARG A 46 -4.29 -29.90 -59.32
C ARG A 46 -5.34 -29.42 -58.30
N PHE A 47 -6.50 -30.07 -58.27
CA PHE A 47 -7.53 -29.78 -57.25
C PHE A 47 -7.09 -30.19 -55.84
N TRP A 48 -6.49 -31.36 -55.68
CA TRP A 48 -5.98 -31.84 -54.41
C TRP A 48 -4.79 -31.02 -53.91
N SER A 49 -3.90 -30.57 -54.76
CA SER A 49 -2.77 -29.70 -54.36
C SER A 49 -3.26 -28.30 -53.95
N ILE A 50 -4.26 -27.73 -54.60
CA ILE A 50 -4.85 -26.45 -54.22
C ILE A 50 -5.62 -26.59 -52.88
N ALA A 51 -6.40 -27.69 -52.74
CA ALA A 51 -7.10 -27.95 -51.47
C ALA A 51 -6.15 -28.21 -50.29
N LEU A 52 -5.02 -28.87 -50.52
CA LEU A 52 -3.98 -29.09 -49.50
C LEU A 52 -3.27 -27.78 -49.13
N ILE A 53 -2.97 -26.95 -50.13
CA ILE A 53 -2.33 -25.62 -49.88
C ILE A 53 -3.31 -24.69 -49.13
N THR A 54 -4.58 -24.68 -49.48
CA THR A 54 -5.58 -23.86 -48.74
C THR A 54 -5.84 -24.38 -47.34
N LEU A 55 -5.83 -25.70 -47.14
CA LEU A 55 -5.97 -26.31 -45.81
C LEU A 55 -4.74 -26.05 -44.95
N THR A 56 -3.53 -26.15 -45.48
CA THR A 56 -2.29 -25.82 -44.76
C THR A 56 -2.22 -24.34 -44.46
N LEU A 57 -2.66 -23.47 -45.38
CA LEU A 57 -2.73 -22.00 -45.11
C LEU A 57 -3.77 -21.67 -44.03
N ALA A 58 -4.93 -22.31 -44.06
CA ALA A 58 -5.97 -22.17 -43.06
C ALA A 58 -5.51 -22.69 -41.68
N ILE A 59 -4.80 -23.81 -41.61
CA ILE A 59 -4.23 -24.36 -40.38
C ILE A 59 -3.11 -23.46 -39.85
N THR A 60 -2.24 -22.92 -40.71
CA THR A 60 -1.20 -21.99 -40.29
C THR A 60 -1.80 -20.67 -39.81
N ILE A 61 -2.82 -20.14 -40.46
CA ILE A 61 -3.54 -18.94 -40.01
C ILE A 61 -4.28 -19.24 -38.69
N PHE A 62 -4.94 -20.38 -38.56
CA PHE A 62 -5.61 -20.80 -37.34
C PHE A 62 -4.62 -20.99 -36.19
N LEU A 63 -3.47 -21.62 -36.42
CA LEU A 63 -2.40 -21.78 -35.43
C LEU A 63 -1.71 -20.44 -35.07
N SER A 64 -1.59 -19.49 -36.01
CA SER A 64 -1.06 -18.17 -35.72
C SER A 64 -2.08 -17.27 -34.98
N LEU A 65 -3.38 -17.47 -35.21
CA LEU A 65 -4.45 -16.76 -34.49
C LEU A 65 -4.77 -17.37 -33.12
N HIS A 66 -4.42 -18.65 -32.91
CA HIS A 66 -4.63 -19.39 -31.66
C HIS A 66 -3.33 -19.83 -30.99
N SER A 67 -2.16 -19.40 -31.48
CA SER A 67 -0.97 -19.51 -30.67
C SER A 67 -1.26 -18.71 -29.39
N PRO A 68 -1.21 -19.33 -28.21
CA PRO A 68 -1.24 -18.54 -26.98
C PRO A 68 -0.09 -17.54 -27.15
N GLY A 69 -0.46 -16.25 -27.27
CA GLY A 69 0.54 -15.17 -27.30
C GLY A 69 1.52 -15.49 -26.19
N THR A 70 2.81 -15.49 -26.48
CA THR A 70 3.82 -15.61 -25.40
C THR A 70 3.34 -14.68 -24.30
N PRO A 71 3.07 -15.19 -23.08
CA PRO A 71 2.56 -14.34 -22.04
C PRO A 71 3.53 -13.16 -21.97
N ALA A 72 3.00 -11.94 -22.16
CA ALA A 72 3.80 -10.74 -22.10
C ALA A 72 4.65 -10.88 -20.86
N ALA A 73 5.98 -10.80 -21.01
CA ALA A 73 6.91 -11.06 -19.91
C ALA A 73 6.44 -10.19 -18.74
N GLN A 74 5.91 -10.83 -17.73
CA GLN A 74 5.33 -10.14 -16.59
C GLN A 74 6.46 -9.32 -15.98
N LYS A 75 6.27 -8.01 -15.88
CA LYS A 75 7.30 -7.14 -15.28
C LYS A 75 7.73 -7.74 -13.94
N PRO A 76 9.03 -7.78 -13.65
CA PRO A 76 9.51 -8.37 -12.40
C PRO A 76 8.88 -7.62 -11.22
N ARG A 77 8.31 -8.34 -10.28
CA ARG A 77 7.77 -7.79 -9.04
C ARG A 77 8.91 -7.63 -8.04
N ILE A 78 9.47 -6.44 -7.97
CA ILE A 78 10.59 -6.13 -7.08
C ILE A 78 10.05 -5.61 -5.74
N LEU A 79 10.59 -6.13 -4.68
CA LEU A 79 10.35 -5.75 -3.31
C LEU A 79 11.67 -5.28 -2.68
N ALA A 80 11.73 -4.05 -2.19
CA ALA A 80 12.83 -3.61 -1.36
C ALA A 80 12.52 -3.88 0.11
N PHE A 81 13.54 -4.22 0.89
CA PHE A 81 13.41 -4.44 2.32
C PHE A 81 14.73 -4.17 3.04
N THR A 82 14.64 -3.81 4.31
CA THR A 82 15.80 -3.74 5.19
C THR A 82 16.01 -5.06 5.90
N ALA A 83 17.24 -5.36 6.25
CA ALA A 83 17.52 -6.52 7.08
C ALA A 83 18.77 -6.31 7.95
N LEU A 84 18.65 -6.59 9.24
CA LEU A 84 19.81 -6.70 10.12
C LEU A 84 20.63 -7.89 9.69
N GLN A 85 21.89 -7.67 9.40
CA GLN A 85 22.84 -8.69 8.98
C GLN A 85 24.09 -8.60 9.85
N ARG A 86 24.60 -9.79 10.24
CA ARG A 86 25.84 -9.89 11.01
C ARG A 86 27.03 -10.06 10.06
N HIS A 87 27.99 -9.14 10.14
CA HIS A 87 29.25 -9.17 9.43
C HIS A 87 30.41 -9.35 10.43
N GLY A 88 30.75 -10.59 10.78
CA GLY A 88 31.70 -10.86 11.85
C GLY A 88 31.19 -10.40 13.21
N SER A 89 31.87 -9.46 13.87
CA SER A 89 31.43 -8.84 15.13
C SER A 89 30.47 -7.63 14.95
N GLU A 90 30.35 -7.11 13.74
CA GLU A 90 29.47 -5.97 13.45
C GLU A 90 28.07 -6.43 13.05
N VAL A 91 27.05 -5.72 13.54
CA VAL A 91 25.65 -5.87 13.13
C VAL A 91 25.29 -4.62 12.35
N ARG A 92 24.80 -4.79 11.12
CA ARG A 92 24.44 -3.70 10.22
C ARG A 92 23.07 -3.95 9.61
N ASN A 93 22.31 -2.91 9.44
CA ASN A 93 21.04 -2.99 8.74
C ASN A 93 21.27 -2.70 7.25
N SER A 94 21.22 -3.72 6.42
CA SER A 94 21.46 -3.66 4.98
C SER A 94 20.17 -3.47 4.19
N LEU A 95 20.27 -2.90 2.99
CA LEU A 95 19.15 -2.68 2.06
C LEU A 95 19.21 -3.69 0.92
N PHE A 96 18.14 -4.43 0.72
CA PHE A 96 18.03 -5.43 -0.33
C PHE A 96 16.86 -5.15 -1.27
N ALA A 97 17.02 -5.59 -2.52
CA ALA A 97 15.92 -5.84 -3.43
C ALA A 97 15.80 -7.33 -3.71
N VAL A 98 14.57 -7.83 -3.75
CA VAL A 98 14.25 -9.21 -4.09
C VAL A 98 13.16 -9.26 -5.14
N ASN A 99 13.32 -10.17 -6.11
CA ASN A 99 12.25 -10.47 -7.05
C ASN A 99 11.31 -11.51 -6.41
N ALA A 100 10.07 -11.10 -6.18
CA ALA A 100 9.05 -11.95 -5.53
C ALA A 100 8.67 -13.21 -6.34
N THR A 101 9.02 -13.25 -7.64
CA THR A 101 8.69 -14.40 -8.50
C THR A 101 9.72 -15.52 -8.43
N ASN A 102 11.00 -15.19 -8.29
CA ASN A 102 12.09 -16.17 -8.33
C ASN A 102 13.05 -16.08 -7.15
N SER A 103 12.73 -15.25 -6.15
CA SER A 103 13.52 -15.01 -4.94
C SER A 103 14.97 -14.53 -5.20
N ALA A 104 15.28 -14.10 -6.43
CA ALA A 104 16.59 -13.52 -6.74
C ALA A 104 16.75 -12.20 -5.97
N ARG A 105 17.78 -12.16 -5.12
CA ARG A 105 18.07 -11.05 -4.21
C ARG A 105 19.38 -10.37 -4.55
N ARG A 106 19.43 -9.05 -4.35
CA ARG A 106 20.67 -8.26 -4.40
C ARG A 106 20.69 -7.23 -3.26
N GLU A 107 21.85 -6.91 -2.78
CA GLU A 107 22.08 -5.77 -1.90
C GLU A 107 22.17 -4.51 -2.74
N LEU A 108 21.40 -3.45 -2.35
CA LEU A 108 21.34 -2.19 -3.09
C LEU A 108 22.36 -1.16 -2.59
N ALA A 109 22.68 -1.18 -1.31
CA ALA A 109 23.55 -0.20 -0.68
C ALA A 109 24.62 -0.90 0.20
N PRO A 110 25.61 -1.56 -0.44
CA PRO A 110 26.65 -2.25 0.31
C PRO A 110 27.45 -1.29 1.19
N ASN A 111 27.77 -1.72 2.40
CA ASN A 111 28.50 -0.97 3.42
C ASN A 111 27.82 0.32 3.93
N ILE A 112 26.53 0.49 3.71
CA ILE A 112 25.73 1.57 4.30
C ILE A 112 24.79 0.95 5.35
N ASP A 113 24.81 1.49 6.56
CA ASP A 113 23.84 1.15 7.60
C ASP A 113 22.52 1.88 7.33
N VAL A 114 21.43 1.14 7.05
CA VAL A 114 20.16 1.69 6.56
C VAL A 114 19.16 1.74 7.71
N SER A 115 18.57 2.91 7.96
CA SER A 115 17.46 3.05 8.89
C SER A 115 16.14 2.57 8.26
N TYR A 116 15.07 2.53 9.06
CA TYR A 116 13.77 1.96 8.67
C TYR A 116 12.91 2.82 7.72
N THR A 117 13.44 3.91 7.13
CA THR A 117 12.68 4.78 6.23
C THR A 117 13.10 4.52 4.79
N LEU A 118 12.19 3.96 4.00
CA LEU A 118 12.37 3.68 2.57
C LEU A 118 11.26 4.35 1.76
N ALA A 119 11.60 4.89 0.60
CA ALA A 119 10.62 5.46 -0.33
C ALA A 119 11.04 5.22 -1.79
N TRP A 120 10.24 4.46 -2.54
CA TRP A 120 10.40 4.36 -3.99
C TRP A 120 10.00 5.67 -4.68
N SER A 121 10.73 6.02 -5.72
CA SER A 121 10.30 7.07 -6.66
C SER A 121 8.99 6.64 -7.35
N PRO A 122 8.11 7.58 -7.75
CA PRO A 122 6.87 7.27 -8.45
C PRO A 122 7.03 6.42 -9.71
N LYS A 123 8.18 6.56 -10.41
CA LYS A 123 8.53 5.72 -11.57
C LYS A 123 9.09 4.35 -11.21
N GLY A 124 9.37 4.09 -9.92
CA GLY A 124 9.99 2.85 -9.46
C GLY A 124 11.46 2.65 -9.88
N ASP A 125 12.09 3.65 -10.47
CA ASP A 125 13.47 3.56 -10.97
C ASP A 125 14.53 3.82 -9.90
N ARG A 126 14.15 4.48 -8.79
CA ARG A 126 15.02 4.84 -7.67
C ARG A 126 14.38 4.56 -6.33
N LEU A 127 15.23 4.30 -5.34
CA LEU A 127 14.84 4.18 -3.93
C LEU A 127 15.60 5.23 -3.11
N ALA A 128 14.89 5.98 -2.27
CA ALA A 128 15.47 6.85 -1.26
C ALA A 128 15.42 6.18 0.11
N PHE A 129 16.43 6.40 0.94
CA PHE A 129 16.51 5.83 2.27
C PHE A 129 17.35 6.69 3.23
N VAL A 130 17.15 6.49 4.50
CA VAL A 130 17.94 7.10 5.56
C VAL A 130 19.06 6.15 5.98
N SER A 131 20.25 6.70 6.21
CA SER A 131 21.39 5.97 6.78
C SER A 131 21.81 6.58 8.10
N GLY A 132 22.01 5.71 9.10
CA GLY A 132 22.20 6.16 10.47
C GLY A 132 21.02 7.07 10.89
N ASP A 133 21.29 8.08 11.71
CA ASP A 133 20.28 9.00 12.19
C ASP A 133 20.31 10.36 11.44
N THR A 134 21.07 10.46 10.34
CA THR A 134 21.37 11.78 9.79
C THR A 134 21.37 11.90 8.27
N ASP A 135 21.74 10.87 7.53
CA ASP A 135 22.05 10.96 6.12
C ASP A 135 20.93 10.42 5.23
N ILE A 136 20.70 11.04 4.09
CA ILE A 136 19.76 10.55 3.08
C ILE A 136 20.52 10.16 1.82
N TYR A 137 20.21 8.99 1.31
CA TYR A 137 20.77 8.43 0.09
C TYR A 137 19.69 8.11 -0.92
N THR A 138 20.08 8.05 -2.17
CA THR A 138 19.31 7.44 -3.26
C THR A 138 20.13 6.39 -3.96
N VAL A 139 19.47 5.36 -4.47
CA VAL A 139 20.07 4.29 -5.27
C VAL A 139 19.10 3.89 -6.38
N ASN A 140 19.61 3.52 -7.55
CA ASN A 140 18.79 2.99 -8.62
C ASN A 140 18.25 1.61 -8.26
N ALA A 141 17.10 1.21 -8.85
CA ALA A 141 16.48 -0.09 -8.61
C ALA A 141 17.39 -1.28 -8.94
N ASP A 142 18.41 -1.08 -9.78
CA ASP A 142 19.43 -2.07 -10.13
C ASP A 142 20.66 -2.08 -9.18
N GLY A 143 20.67 -1.23 -8.16
CA GLY A 143 21.77 -1.07 -7.21
C GLY A 143 22.88 -0.13 -7.67
N SER A 144 22.81 0.39 -8.88
CA SER A 144 23.77 1.40 -9.36
C SER A 144 23.42 2.81 -8.85
N GLY A 145 24.33 3.76 -9.05
CA GLY A 145 24.05 5.18 -8.80
C GLY A 145 23.78 5.53 -7.33
N LEU A 146 24.34 4.78 -6.38
CA LEU A 146 24.27 5.11 -4.95
C LEU A 146 24.85 6.49 -4.71
N THR A 147 24.03 7.42 -4.22
CA THR A 147 24.40 8.83 -4.07
C THR A 147 23.86 9.39 -2.77
N LYS A 148 24.73 10.04 -1.99
CA LYS A 148 24.32 10.80 -0.80
C LYS A 148 23.64 12.10 -1.24
N GLN A 149 22.41 12.30 -0.82
CA GLN A 149 21.58 13.48 -1.13
C GLN A 149 21.63 14.55 -0.04
N PHE A 150 21.88 14.11 1.17
CA PHE A 150 21.94 14.98 2.33
C PHE A 150 22.91 14.41 3.36
N ALA A 151 23.75 15.26 3.94
CA ALA A 151 24.56 14.97 5.10
C ALA A 151 24.02 15.80 6.26
N GLY A 152 23.38 15.13 7.22
CA GLY A 152 22.79 15.79 8.37
C GLY A 152 23.82 16.06 9.48
N GLU A 153 23.61 17.10 10.26
CA GLU A 153 24.27 17.27 11.54
C GLU A 153 23.72 16.23 12.53
N PHE A 154 24.54 15.80 13.47
CA PHE A 154 24.15 14.82 14.48
C PHE A 154 22.88 15.27 15.21
N CYS A 155 21.89 14.39 15.26
CA CYS A 155 20.64 14.59 15.95
C CYS A 155 20.25 13.26 16.57
N LYS A 156 20.26 13.18 17.89
CA LYS A 156 19.89 11.97 18.59
C LYS A 156 18.40 11.66 18.38
N ALA A 157 18.07 10.42 18.03
CA ALA A 157 16.69 9.95 17.78
C ALA A 157 15.91 10.78 16.74
N ALA A 158 16.52 11.00 15.55
CA ALA A 158 15.86 11.70 14.47
C ALA A 158 14.78 10.82 13.79
N ASN A 159 13.56 11.34 13.71
CA ASN A 159 12.54 10.78 12.86
C ASN A 159 12.57 11.46 11.49
N PHE A 160 12.64 10.64 10.43
CA PHE A 160 12.57 11.11 9.06
C PHE A 160 11.28 10.70 8.38
N LYS A 161 10.73 11.61 7.60
CA LYS A 161 9.71 11.30 6.59
C LYS A 161 10.25 11.73 5.24
N ILE A 162 10.31 10.80 4.30
CA ILE A 162 10.81 11.05 2.94
C ILE A 162 9.66 10.85 1.98
N SER A 163 9.55 11.75 1.00
CA SER A 163 8.66 11.60 -0.15
C SER A 163 9.36 12.09 -1.41
N TRP A 164 8.97 11.52 -2.53
CA TRP A 164 9.40 11.97 -3.84
C TRP A 164 8.38 12.95 -4.42
N PHE A 165 8.88 13.94 -5.15
CA PHE A 165 8.03 14.68 -6.07
C PHE A 165 7.53 13.77 -7.18
N SER A 166 6.35 14.04 -7.71
CA SER A 166 5.69 13.23 -8.75
C SER A 166 6.54 13.03 -10.01
N ASN A 167 7.48 13.94 -10.28
CA ASN A 167 8.41 13.83 -11.41
C ASN A 167 9.59 12.85 -11.17
N SER A 168 9.72 12.25 -9.98
CA SER A 168 10.82 11.37 -9.58
C SER A 168 12.24 12.00 -9.63
N GLN A 169 12.33 13.33 -9.65
CA GLN A 169 13.62 14.04 -9.76
C GLN A 169 14.01 14.80 -8.49
N LYS A 170 13.06 15.03 -7.60
CA LYS A 170 13.29 15.73 -6.35
C LYS A 170 12.77 14.94 -5.16
N LEU A 171 13.45 15.10 -4.05
CA LEU A 171 13.03 14.61 -2.74
C LEU A 171 12.58 15.79 -1.88
N VAL A 172 11.58 15.55 -1.06
CA VAL A 172 11.26 16.36 0.12
C VAL A 172 11.36 15.46 1.34
N PHE A 173 11.96 15.96 2.39
CA PHE A 173 12.07 15.20 3.62
C PHE A 173 11.96 16.11 4.83
N ALA A 174 11.25 15.60 5.82
CA ALA A 174 11.12 16.22 7.12
C ALA A 174 12.00 15.48 8.12
N ARG A 175 12.68 16.23 8.97
CA ARG A 175 13.49 15.72 10.06
C ARG A 175 12.96 16.29 11.37
N SER A 176 12.73 15.45 12.35
CA SER A 176 12.37 15.83 13.72
C SER A 176 13.45 15.32 14.66
N CYS A 177 14.03 16.21 15.46
CA CYS A 177 15.00 15.86 16.49
C CYS A 177 14.32 15.84 17.85
N ASP A 178 14.61 14.83 18.68
CA ASP A 178 14.23 14.92 20.09
C ASP A 178 15.08 15.98 20.81
N GLY A 179 14.49 16.77 21.65
CA GLY A 179 15.17 17.83 22.42
C GLY A 179 16.05 17.32 23.56
N SER A 180 16.63 16.12 23.48
CA SER A 180 17.35 15.47 24.57
C SER A 180 18.74 16.06 24.86
N THR A 181 19.22 17.02 24.07
CA THR A 181 20.42 17.80 24.34
C THR A 181 20.05 19.26 24.68
N SER A 182 20.70 19.84 25.70
CA SER A 182 20.47 21.20 26.17
C SER A 182 20.60 22.30 25.10
N ASP A 183 21.21 21.98 23.96
CA ASP A 183 21.52 22.92 22.88
C ASP A 183 20.58 22.88 21.69
N SER A 184 19.59 21.98 21.68
CA SER A 184 18.64 21.82 20.58
C SER A 184 17.28 21.38 21.13
N PRO A 185 16.41 22.32 21.56
CA PRO A 185 15.02 21.97 21.85
C PRO A 185 14.42 21.35 20.59
N GLY A 186 13.63 20.28 20.74
CA GLY A 186 13.06 19.44 19.67
C GLY A 186 12.75 20.22 18.40
N SER A 187 13.67 20.18 17.44
CA SER A 187 13.59 20.98 16.21
C SER A 187 13.07 20.18 15.06
N GLN A 188 12.11 20.72 14.34
CA GLN A 188 11.63 20.17 13.10
C GLN A 188 12.14 20.98 11.93
N SER A 189 12.64 20.30 10.91
CA SER A 189 13.19 20.94 9.72
C SER A 189 12.68 20.25 8.46
N LEU A 190 12.38 21.04 7.46
CA LEU A 190 11.97 20.57 6.13
C LEU A 190 13.07 20.89 5.12
N TYR A 191 13.36 19.94 4.25
CA TYR A 191 14.38 20.03 3.22
C TYR A 191 13.86 19.57 1.87
N THR A 192 14.42 20.12 0.80
CA THR A 192 14.32 19.53 -0.54
C THR A 192 15.70 19.25 -1.08
N SER A 193 15.83 18.22 -1.90
CA SER A 193 17.03 17.91 -2.67
C SER A 193 16.66 17.56 -4.10
N ASP A 194 17.35 18.13 -5.08
CA ASP A 194 17.39 17.55 -6.40
C ASP A 194 18.31 16.31 -6.37
N THR A 195 18.03 15.30 -7.13
CA THR A 195 18.76 14.03 -7.05
C THR A 195 20.18 14.07 -7.63
N SER A 196 20.77 15.25 -7.78
CA SER A 196 22.12 15.47 -8.35
C SER A 196 23.25 15.46 -7.31
N GLY A 197 22.95 15.31 -6.02
CA GLY A 197 23.96 15.17 -4.93
C GLY A 197 23.89 16.25 -3.85
N ILE A 198 24.84 16.22 -2.91
CA ILE A 198 24.89 16.82 -1.56
C ILE A 198 24.50 18.33 -1.46
N LYS A 199 23.38 18.75 -1.97
CA LYS A 199 22.87 20.11 -1.78
C LYS A 199 21.39 20.11 -1.42
N GLY A 200 21.05 19.40 -0.31
CA GLY A 200 19.73 19.61 0.29
C GLY A 200 19.56 21.08 0.67
N THR A 201 18.63 21.77 0.04
CA THR A 201 18.28 23.13 0.43
C THR A 201 17.37 23.05 1.65
N LYS A 202 17.82 23.56 2.77
CA LYS A 202 17.00 23.69 3.98
C LYS A 202 15.95 24.77 3.73
N LEU A 203 14.69 24.38 3.74
CA LEU A 203 13.58 25.28 3.47
C LEU A 203 13.08 25.98 4.74
N ILE A 204 13.04 25.26 5.83
CA ILE A 204 12.47 25.78 7.08
C ILE A 204 13.29 25.27 8.27
N ARG A 205 13.76 26.20 9.08
CA ARG A 205 14.29 25.97 10.42
C ARG A 205 13.27 26.54 11.40
N ASN A 206 12.70 25.72 12.28
CA ASN A 206 11.71 26.15 13.26
C ASN A 206 10.92 27.37 12.74
N LEU A 207 9.69 27.23 12.31
CA LEU A 207 8.89 28.32 11.72
C LEU A 207 8.94 29.59 12.60
N GLU A 208 10.12 30.22 12.64
CA GLU A 208 10.35 31.48 13.34
C GLU A 208 9.93 32.61 12.39
N ALA A 209 8.79 33.18 12.66
CA ALA A 209 8.51 34.55 12.20
C ALA A 209 9.25 35.51 13.10
N GLY A 210 10.37 36.09 12.60
CA GLY A 210 10.97 37.36 13.10
C GLY A 210 11.32 37.46 14.59
N GLY A 211 12.58 37.27 14.94
CA GLY A 211 13.29 38.08 15.93
C GLY A 211 12.91 38.00 17.40
N GLU A 212 12.70 36.86 17.96
CA GLU A 212 12.87 36.32 19.30
C GLU A 212 12.37 34.88 19.29
N PRO A 213 12.92 33.94 20.11
CA PRO A 213 12.45 32.56 20.05
C PRO A 213 10.96 32.57 20.44
N PRO A 214 10.05 32.25 19.50
CA PRO A 214 8.66 32.27 19.86
C PRO A 214 8.38 31.08 20.76
N LYS A 215 7.69 31.36 21.85
CA LYS A 215 7.03 30.36 22.72
C LYS A 215 5.94 29.55 22.00
N THR A 216 5.97 29.50 20.68
CA THR A 216 4.95 28.86 19.84
C THR A 216 5.49 27.52 19.34
N GLU A 217 5.10 26.48 20.04
CA GLU A 217 5.46 25.09 19.72
C GLU A 217 4.79 24.64 18.42
N ILE A 218 5.60 24.30 17.41
CA ILE A 218 5.13 23.37 16.39
C ILE A 218 5.04 22.02 17.09
N SER A 219 3.83 21.62 17.42
CA SER A 219 3.57 20.47 18.26
C SER A 219 3.53 19.15 17.49
N SER A 220 3.77 19.15 16.16
CA SER A 220 3.64 17.93 15.36
C SER A 220 4.65 17.86 14.22
N ALA A 221 4.91 16.63 13.78
CA ALA A 221 5.69 16.33 12.59
C ALA A 221 5.10 17.01 11.33
N PHE A 222 5.94 17.21 10.32
CA PHE A 222 5.50 17.59 8.98
C PHE A 222 4.90 16.38 8.26
N TYR A 223 3.73 16.55 7.64
CA TYR A 223 3.00 15.54 6.91
C TYR A 223 2.97 15.91 5.43
N LEU A 224 3.72 15.15 4.64
CA LEU A 224 3.87 15.38 3.20
C LEU A 224 2.64 14.89 2.45
N SER A 225 2.20 15.67 1.44
CA SER A 225 1.20 15.19 0.49
C SER A 225 1.76 14.02 -0.34
N PRO A 226 0.90 13.14 -0.90
CA PRO A 226 1.34 11.97 -1.67
C PRO A 226 2.25 12.29 -2.86
N ASP A 227 2.16 13.49 -3.44
CA ASP A 227 3.02 13.95 -4.54
C ASP A 227 4.26 14.73 -4.07
N GLY A 228 4.43 14.87 -2.74
CA GLY A 228 5.54 15.61 -2.16
C GLY A 228 5.51 17.11 -2.37
N GLN A 229 4.44 17.69 -2.96
CA GLN A 229 4.40 19.11 -3.31
C GLN A 229 3.91 20.01 -2.18
N GLN A 230 3.16 19.45 -1.23
CA GLN A 230 2.60 20.19 -0.11
C GLN A 230 2.92 19.52 1.22
N VAL A 231 2.85 20.30 2.28
CA VAL A 231 3.14 19.88 3.66
C VAL A 231 2.03 20.39 4.56
N ALA A 232 1.44 19.51 5.36
CA ALA A 232 0.55 19.88 6.45
C ALA A 232 1.28 19.73 7.79
N PHE A 233 0.95 20.55 8.75
CA PHE A 233 1.54 20.50 10.10
C PHE A 233 0.62 21.17 11.11
N VAL A 234 0.85 20.90 12.40
CA VAL A 234 0.13 21.54 13.48
C VAL A 234 1.00 22.61 14.13
N LYS A 235 0.47 23.82 14.21
CA LYS A 235 1.04 24.95 14.92
C LYS A 235 -0.05 25.63 15.76
N ASP A 236 0.23 25.92 17.03
CA ASP A 236 -0.73 26.58 17.95
C ASP A 236 -2.11 25.88 17.96
N LYS A 237 -2.11 24.55 17.99
CA LYS A 237 -3.32 23.70 17.95
C LYS A 237 -4.19 23.91 16.71
N ASN A 238 -3.63 24.46 15.63
CA ASN A 238 -4.28 24.62 14.35
C ASN A 238 -3.51 23.87 13.26
N ILE A 239 -4.25 23.44 12.23
CA ILE A 239 -3.65 22.86 11.02
C ILE A 239 -3.26 23.99 10.07
N TYR A 240 -2.05 23.89 9.57
CA TYR A 240 -1.49 24.74 8.52
C TYR A 240 -1.07 23.87 7.34
N LYS A 241 -1.06 24.48 6.19
CA LYS A 241 -0.51 23.93 4.95
C LYS A 241 0.44 24.93 4.32
N MET A 242 1.45 24.43 3.62
CA MET A 242 2.36 25.22 2.78
C MET A 242 2.84 24.37 1.60
N ASN A 243 3.42 24.99 0.59
CA ASN A 243 4.15 24.26 -0.44
C ASN A 243 5.43 23.64 0.15
N ALA A 244 5.91 22.57 -0.48
CA ALA A 244 7.12 21.89 -0.05
C ALA A 244 8.40 22.73 -0.18
N ASP A 245 8.35 23.85 -0.91
CA ASP A 245 9.41 24.87 -0.98
C ASP A 245 9.31 25.93 0.13
N GLY A 246 8.32 25.82 1.02
CA GLY A 246 8.09 26.74 2.14
C GLY A 246 7.22 27.94 1.80
N SER A 247 6.80 28.10 0.56
CA SER A 247 5.91 29.18 0.12
C SER A 247 4.43 28.90 0.45
N GLU A 248 3.60 29.93 0.35
CA GLU A 248 2.14 29.87 0.46
C GLU A 248 1.60 29.24 1.77
N MET A 249 2.22 29.56 2.90
CA MET A 249 1.73 29.06 4.19
C MET A 249 0.32 29.60 4.48
N THR A 250 -0.62 28.67 4.65
CA THR A 250 -2.04 28.96 4.89
C THR A 250 -2.54 28.23 6.13
N LYS A 251 -3.28 28.95 6.98
CA LYS A 251 -3.98 28.35 8.12
C LYS A 251 -5.28 27.72 7.65
N LEU A 252 -5.47 26.42 7.87
CA LEU A 252 -6.65 25.66 7.42
C LEU A 252 -7.78 25.68 8.46
N THR A 253 -7.47 25.66 9.77
CA THR A 253 -8.48 25.65 10.83
C THR A 253 -8.60 27.01 11.51
N GLN A 254 -9.85 27.44 11.81
CA GLN A 254 -10.15 28.78 12.32
C GLN A 254 -10.34 28.86 13.86
N SER A 255 -10.38 27.72 14.55
CA SER A 255 -10.75 27.68 15.98
C SER A 255 -9.55 27.34 16.87
N PRO A 256 -9.11 28.27 17.73
CA PRO A 256 -8.03 27.98 18.65
C PRO A 256 -8.46 26.97 19.73
N GLY A 257 -7.69 25.93 19.89
CA GLY A 257 -7.65 25.17 21.14
C GLY A 257 -8.60 24.00 21.31
N LYS A 258 -9.54 23.74 20.41
CA LYS A 258 -10.49 22.62 20.56
C LYS A 258 -10.14 21.35 19.78
N TYR A 259 -9.30 21.44 18.75
CA TYR A 259 -9.33 20.39 17.73
C TYR A 259 -8.11 19.48 17.65
N ILE A 260 -6.93 19.86 18.09
CA ILE A 260 -5.78 19.00 17.89
C ILE A 260 -5.00 18.85 19.18
N SER A 261 -5.05 17.66 19.79
CA SER A 261 -4.12 17.28 20.85
C SER A 261 -2.72 17.09 20.25
N GLY A 262 -1.69 17.54 20.95
CA GLY A 262 -0.31 17.24 20.55
C GLY A 262 -0.15 15.74 20.33
N GLY A 263 0.35 15.34 19.14
CA GLY A 263 0.51 13.93 18.75
C GLY A 263 -0.52 13.39 17.76
N SER A 264 -1.57 14.16 17.40
CA SER A 264 -2.49 13.73 16.35
C SER A 264 -1.79 13.71 15.01
N GLU A 265 -1.84 12.56 14.31
CA GLU A 265 -1.34 12.40 12.96
C GLU A 265 -2.28 13.10 11.96
N LEU A 266 -1.69 13.83 11.00
CA LEU A 266 -2.41 14.37 9.85
C LEU A 266 -2.19 13.44 8.67
N VAL A 267 -3.26 12.99 8.03
CA VAL A 267 -3.15 12.06 6.90
C VAL A 267 -3.81 12.65 5.66
N TRP A 268 -3.02 12.91 4.64
CA TRP A 268 -3.50 13.36 3.34
C TRP A 268 -4.30 12.27 2.64
N SER A 269 -5.40 12.63 1.99
CA SER A 269 -6.06 11.74 1.06
C SER A 269 -5.18 11.45 -0.17
N PRO A 270 -5.25 10.25 -0.78
CA PRO A 270 -4.49 9.91 -1.98
C PRO A 270 -4.67 10.90 -3.14
N ASP A 271 -5.86 11.47 -3.30
CA ASP A 271 -6.18 12.50 -4.30
C ASP A 271 -5.69 13.91 -3.91
N ARG A 272 -5.12 14.10 -2.71
CA ARG A 272 -4.58 15.36 -2.18
C ARG A 272 -5.62 16.45 -1.91
N THR A 273 -6.91 16.13 -2.01
CA THR A 273 -7.97 17.13 -1.82
C THR A 273 -8.34 17.35 -0.37
N LYS A 274 -7.97 16.41 0.52
CA LYS A 274 -8.38 16.43 1.95
C LYS A 274 -7.26 16.01 2.88
N ILE A 275 -7.43 16.41 4.15
CA ILE A 275 -6.60 15.98 5.27
C ILE A 275 -7.55 15.39 6.33
N ALA A 276 -7.28 14.16 6.77
CA ALA A 276 -7.95 13.52 7.89
C ALA A 276 -7.11 13.65 9.17
N PHE A 277 -7.77 13.75 10.32
CA PHE A 277 -7.09 13.87 11.60
C PHE A 277 -8.03 13.49 12.75
N PHE A 278 -7.43 13.16 13.89
CA PHE A 278 -8.16 13.02 15.15
C PHE A 278 -8.23 14.35 15.88
N SER A 279 -9.38 14.62 16.51
CA SER A 279 -9.59 15.79 17.35
C SER A 279 -10.45 15.46 18.56
N GLY A 280 -10.16 16.09 19.66
CA GLY A 280 -10.82 15.88 20.95
C GLY A 280 -9.85 15.44 22.02
N THR A 281 -10.36 15.22 23.22
CA THR A 281 -9.58 14.77 24.37
C THR A 281 -9.43 13.26 24.36
N TYR A 282 -8.21 12.76 24.47
CA TYR A 282 -7.96 11.32 24.63
C TYR A 282 -8.69 10.78 25.87
N PRO A 283 -9.35 9.62 25.81
CA PRO A 283 -9.48 8.72 24.66
C PRO A 283 -10.73 8.98 23.78
N GLN A 284 -11.47 10.08 24.01
CA GLN A 284 -12.73 10.40 23.32
C GLN A 284 -12.53 11.17 22.01
N GLN A 285 -11.43 10.91 21.33
CA GLN A 285 -11.14 11.54 20.05
C GLN A 285 -12.13 11.16 18.97
N GLN A 286 -12.34 12.06 18.03
CA GLN A 286 -13.22 11.86 16.87
C GLN A 286 -12.44 12.07 15.58
N VAL A 287 -12.88 11.40 14.52
CA VAL A 287 -12.32 11.54 13.18
C VAL A 287 -12.91 12.77 12.50
N TYR A 288 -12.05 13.58 11.95
CA TYR A 288 -12.39 14.77 11.16
C TYR A 288 -11.71 14.74 9.81
N THR A 289 -12.30 15.44 8.85
CA THR A 289 -11.68 15.80 7.58
C THR A 289 -11.81 17.30 7.32
N ILE A 290 -10.84 17.85 6.61
CA ILE A 290 -10.87 19.22 6.08
C ILE A 290 -10.37 19.20 4.65
N ASN A 291 -10.94 20.02 3.77
CA ASN A 291 -10.38 20.19 2.43
C ASN A 291 -8.99 20.83 2.50
N ALA A 292 -8.12 20.52 1.56
CA ALA A 292 -6.77 21.06 1.48
C ALA A 292 -6.73 22.59 1.25
N ASP A 293 -7.83 23.22 0.89
CA ASP A 293 -8.01 24.68 0.81
C ASP A 293 -8.54 25.31 2.11
N GLY A 294 -8.75 24.51 3.17
CA GLY A 294 -9.27 24.93 4.47
C GLY A 294 -10.80 25.01 4.57
N THR A 295 -11.51 24.66 3.50
CA THR A 295 -12.98 24.62 3.50
C THR A 295 -13.50 23.27 4.01
N ASN A 296 -14.80 23.19 4.26
CA ASN A 296 -15.52 21.95 4.56
C ASN A 296 -14.91 21.12 5.72
N LEU A 297 -14.59 21.78 6.83
CA LEU A 297 -14.25 21.06 8.06
C LEU A 297 -15.46 20.22 8.50
N LYS A 298 -15.29 18.91 8.48
CA LYS A 298 -16.38 17.96 8.79
C LYS A 298 -15.95 17.00 9.91
N LYS A 299 -16.78 16.86 10.93
CA LYS A 299 -16.70 15.80 11.92
C LYS A 299 -17.36 14.55 11.34
N LEU A 300 -16.60 13.46 11.19
CA LEU A 300 -17.10 12.23 10.59
C LEU A 300 -17.72 11.29 11.64
N THR A 301 -17.14 11.22 12.84
CA THR A 301 -17.64 10.35 13.92
C THR A 301 -18.31 11.19 15.01
N ASN A 302 -19.37 10.68 15.62
CA ASN A 302 -20.11 11.37 16.68
C ASN A 302 -20.51 10.45 17.82
N ASN A 303 -19.63 9.53 18.20
CA ASN A 303 -19.95 8.63 19.32
C ASN A 303 -19.18 9.04 20.59
N PRO A 304 -19.83 9.62 21.57
CA PRO A 304 -19.18 10.05 22.82
C PRO A 304 -18.71 8.90 23.71
N GLN A 305 -19.21 7.69 23.48
CA GLN A 305 -18.83 6.50 24.24
C GLN A 305 -17.73 5.67 23.56
N ASN A 306 -17.40 5.97 22.31
CA ASN A 306 -16.36 5.28 21.59
C ASN A 306 -14.99 5.87 21.96
N GLN A 307 -14.16 5.04 22.50
CA GLN A 307 -12.79 5.37 22.81
C GLN A 307 -11.94 5.01 21.58
N VAL A 308 -11.34 6.03 20.96
CA VAL A 308 -10.40 5.82 19.87
C VAL A 308 -9.01 5.84 20.50
N TYR A 309 -8.40 4.65 20.59
CA TYR A 309 -7.05 4.49 21.14
C TYR A 309 -5.97 4.61 20.07
N SER A 310 -6.33 4.44 18.80
CA SER A 310 -5.38 4.54 17.70
C SER A 310 -5.25 5.98 17.22
N VAL A 311 -4.04 6.40 16.99
CA VAL A 311 -3.71 7.68 16.36
C VAL A 311 -3.53 7.56 14.84
N LYS A 312 -3.78 6.37 14.25
CA LYS A 312 -3.56 6.10 12.82
C LYS A 312 -4.88 6.07 12.05
N LEU A 313 -4.90 6.78 10.94
CA LEU A 313 -5.98 6.81 9.96
C LEU A 313 -5.48 6.27 8.63
N PHE A 314 -6.30 5.49 7.95
CA PHE A 314 -5.93 4.83 6.70
C PHE A 314 -6.97 5.18 5.63
N TRP A 315 -6.60 6.04 4.70
CA TRP A 315 -7.44 6.36 3.56
C TRP A 315 -7.55 5.16 2.60
N SER A 316 -8.75 4.96 2.04
CA SER A 316 -8.91 4.11 0.86
C SER A 316 -8.21 4.76 -0.35
N PRO A 317 -7.70 3.97 -1.31
CA PRO A 317 -6.96 4.50 -2.47
C PRO A 317 -7.76 5.47 -3.34
N ASP A 318 -9.10 5.34 -3.36
CA ASP A 318 -10.03 6.23 -4.07
C ASP A 318 -10.40 7.49 -3.28
N SER A 319 -9.82 7.67 -2.08
CA SER A 319 -10.08 8.82 -1.20
C SER A 319 -11.53 8.95 -0.72
N SER A 320 -12.35 7.90 -0.83
CA SER A 320 -13.77 7.93 -0.45
C SER A 320 -14.03 7.50 1.00
N ARG A 321 -13.12 6.70 1.59
CA ARG A 321 -13.30 6.09 2.91
C ARG A 321 -12.05 6.21 3.77
N ILE A 322 -12.24 6.14 5.10
CA ILE A 322 -11.16 6.12 6.09
C ILE A 322 -11.39 4.91 7.00
N ALA A 323 -10.39 4.04 7.09
CA ALA A 323 -10.34 2.98 8.09
C ALA A 323 -9.54 3.43 9.32
N TYR A 324 -9.92 2.95 10.49
CA TYR A 324 -9.27 3.27 11.77
C TYR A 324 -9.60 2.22 12.83
N TYR A 325 -8.80 2.19 13.88
CA TYR A 325 -9.06 1.33 15.04
C TYR A 325 -9.93 2.06 16.08
N GLN A 326 -10.90 1.36 16.61
CA GLN A 326 -11.78 1.89 17.65
C GLN A 326 -11.92 0.88 18.78
N GLY A 327 -11.63 1.30 20.00
CA GLY A 327 -11.73 0.50 21.20
C GLY A 327 -13.16 0.22 21.63
N LYS A 328 -13.33 -0.85 22.39
CA LYS A 328 -14.59 -1.20 23.00
C LYS A 328 -14.93 -0.21 24.12
N PRO A 329 -16.19 0.26 24.23
CA PRO A 329 -16.60 1.10 25.35
C PRO A 329 -16.27 0.46 26.71
N GLY A 330 -15.57 1.21 27.57
CA GLY A 330 -15.18 0.74 28.91
C GLY A 330 -13.86 -0.04 28.98
N ASP A 331 -13.24 -0.38 27.85
CA ASP A 331 -11.88 -0.90 27.82
C ASP A 331 -10.87 0.25 27.89
N LEU A 332 -10.12 0.35 28.97
CA LEU A 332 -9.09 1.36 29.18
C LEU A 332 -7.68 0.85 28.78
N SER A 333 -7.54 -0.44 28.47
CA SER A 333 -6.25 -1.02 28.06
C SER A 333 -5.86 -0.63 26.63
N GLY A 334 -6.86 -0.40 25.78
CA GLY A 334 -6.65 -0.19 24.35
C GLY A 334 -6.34 -1.46 23.56
N GLU A 335 -6.44 -2.63 24.21
CA GLU A 335 -6.13 -3.93 23.60
C GLU A 335 -7.32 -4.54 22.84
N MET A 336 -8.54 -4.16 23.23
CA MET A 336 -9.78 -4.69 22.65
C MET A 336 -10.36 -3.69 21.66
N GLN A 337 -9.93 -3.76 20.42
CA GLN A 337 -10.33 -2.87 19.35
C GLN A 337 -11.05 -3.61 18.23
N ASP A 338 -11.78 -2.87 17.42
CA ASP A 338 -12.29 -3.29 16.11
C ASP A 338 -11.78 -2.36 15.00
N ILE A 339 -11.74 -2.87 13.78
CA ILE A 339 -11.49 -2.04 12.60
C ILE A 339 -12.82 -1.46 12.14
N TYR A 340 -12.87 -0.15 12.06
CA TYR A 340 -14.00 0.59 11.50
C TYR A 340 -13.60 1.24 10.18
N ALA A 341 -14.56 1.38 9.29
CA ALA A 341 -14.44 2.24 8.12
C ALA A 341 -15.61 3.22 8.04
N ILE A 342 -15.32 4.45 7.61
CA ILE A 342 -16.31 5.50 7.42
C ILE A 342 -16.19 6.10 6.03
N ASP A 343 -17.31 6.26 5.35
CA ASP A 343 -17.42 7.04 4.12
C ASP A 343 -17.36 8.53 4.46
N ILE A 344 -16.52 9.30 3.78
CA ILE A 344 -16.39 10.74 4.03
C ILE A 344 -17.66 11.54 3.78
N ASN A 345 -18.57 11.01 2.97
CA ASN A 345 -19.89 11.58 2.70
C ASN A 345 -21.01 10.84 3.44
N GLY A 346 -20.72 9.69 4.02
CA GLY A 346 -21.69 8.86 4.72
C GLY A 346 -22.03 9.37 6.13
N PRO A 347 -23.13 8.87 6.72
CA PRO A 347 -23.60 9.31 8.03
C PRO A 347 -22.99 8.54 9.20
N THR A 348 -22.48 7.32 8.99
CA THR A 348 -22.07 6.41 10.07
C THR A 348 -20.83 5.59 9.71
N ALA A 349 -20.02 5.31 10.73
CA ALA A 349 -18.94 4.36 10.62
C ALA A 349 -19.47 2.92 10.70
N GLN A 350 -18.92 2.05 9.88
CA GLN A 350 -19.23 0.62 9.86
C GLN A 350 -18.14 -0.13 10.63
N ASN A 351 -18.52 -0.99 11.57
CA ASN A 351 -17.61 -1.96 12.16
C ASN A 351 -17.38 -3.11 11.17
N LEU A 352 -16.14 -3.27 10.72
CA LEU A 352 -15.79 -4.28 9.72
C LEU A 352 -15.53 -5.65 10.37
N THR A 353 -14.90 -5.69 11.54
CA THR A 353 -14.40 -6.94 12.14
C THR A 353 -15.34 -7.58 13.14
N GLN A 354 -16.13 -6.79 13.87
CA GLN A 354 -17.13 -7.24 14.86
C GLN A 354 -16.58 -8.27 15.89
N LYS A 355 -15.28 -8.24 16.11
CA LYS A 355 -14.57 -9.14 17.01
C LYS A 355 -13.43 -8.39 17.69
N PRO A 356 -13.68 -7.72 18.81
CA PRO A 356 -12.68 -6.92 19.49
C PRO A 356 -11.46 -7.75 19.91
N GLN A 357 -10.29 -7.36 19.45
CA GLN A 357 -8.98 -7.95 19.78
C GLN A 357 -7.87 -6.96 19.42
N ASN A 358 -6.61 -7.33 19.61
CA ASN A 358 -5.49 -6.57 19.08
C ASN A 358 -5.44 -6.65 17.56
N TYR A 359 -5.42 -5.50 16.90
CA TYR A 359 -5.21 -5.36 15.47
C TYR A 359 -3.97 -4.52 15.19
N ASP A 360 -3.20 -4.92 14.20
CA ASP A 360 -1.98 -4.23 13.79
C ASP A 360 -1.79 -4.28 12.28
N ALA A 361 -0.81 -3.53 11.78
CA ALA A 361 -0.37 -3.57 10.38
C ALA A 361 -1.49 -3.41 9.33
N LEU A 362 -2.51 -2.58 9.57
CA LEU A 362 -3.63 -2.37 8.64
C LEU A 362 -3.19 -1.67 7.35
N SER A 363 -3.60 -2.21 6.21
CA SER A 363 -3.34 -1.63 4.89
C SER A 363 -4.46 -1.95 3.89
N TRP A 364 -4.90 -0.93 3.15
CA TRP A 364 -5.79 -1.08 2.01
C TRP A 364 -5.05 -1.68 0.81
N SER A 365 -5.71 -2.58 0.07
CA SER A 365 -5.24 -2.98 -1.26
C SER A 365 -5.31 -1.78 -2.21
N PRO A 366 -4.36 -1.60 -3.15
CA PRO A 366 -4.38 -0.49 -4.11
C PRO A 366 -5.64 -0.38 -4.95
N ASP A 367 -6.35 -1.50 -5.20
CA ASP A 367 -7.65 -1.51 -5.89
C ASP A 367 -8.84 -1.13 -4.99
N GLY A 368 -8.61 -0.85 -3.70
CA GLY A 368 -9.61 -0.44 -2.72
C GLY A 368 -10.61 -1.52 -2.32
N LYS A 369 -10.43 -2.77 -2.75
CA LYS A 369 -11.42 -3.84 -2.52
C LYS A 369 -11.22 -4.57 -1.22
N LEU A 370 -9.97 -4.68 -0.74
CA LEU A 370 -9.60 -5.43 0.45
C LEU A 370 -8.85 -4.55 1.45
N ILE A 371 -8.94 -4.94 2.70
CA ILE A 371 -8.08 -4.48 3.78
C ILE A 371 -7.32 -5.70 4.30
N ALA A 372 -6.00 -5.62 4.37
CA ALA A 372 -5.16 -6.61 5.05
C ALA A 372 -4.76 -6.09 6.42
N PHE A 373 -4.66 -6.99 7.39
CA PHE A 373 -4.28 -6.66 8.76
C PHE A 373 -3.75 -7.87 9.52
N ALA A 374 -2.97 -7.61 10.54
CA ALA A 374 -2.60 -8.59 11.55
C ALA A 374 -3.59 -8.52 12.72
N ALA A 375 -3.93 -9.67 13.31
CA ALA A 375 -4.85 -9.73 14.43
C ALA A 375 -4.51 -10.86 15.42
N GLY A 376 -4.61 -10.58 16.71
CA GLY A 376 -4.30 -11.48 17.82
C GLY A 376 -3.37 -10.84 18.84
N ASP A 377 -3.09 -11.56 19.93
CA ASP A 377 -2.18 -11.09 20.97
C ASP A 377 -0.74 -11.04 20.44
N PHE A 378 0.08 -10.21 21.08
CA PHE A 378 1.50 -10.12 20.71
C PHE A 378 2.15 -11.50 20.67
N ASN A 379 2.89 -11.81 19.62
CA ASN A 379 3.45 -13.14 19.30
C ASN A 379 2.43 -14.25 18.99
N GLN A 380 1.16 -13.93 18.83
CA GLN A 380 0.11 -14.86 18.40
C GLN A 380 -0.74 -14.30 17.26
N GLN A 381 -0.23 -13.32 16.57
CA GLN A 381 -0.93 -12.68 15.45
C GLN A 381 -1.05 -13.60 14.25
N LYS A 382 -2.12 -13.40 13.50
CA LYS A 382 -2.38 -14.05 12.21
C LYS A 382 -2.69 -12.99 11.17
N LEU A 383 -2.40 -13.28 9.93
CA LEU A 383 -2.67 -12.40 8.79
C LEU A 383 -4.08 -12.64 8.26
N TYR A 384 -4.82 -11.57 8.04
CA TYR A 384 -6.17 -11.60 7.51
C TYR A 384 -6.34 -10.62 6.35
N THR A 385 -7.34 -10.91 5.52
CA THR A 385 -7.96 -9.94 4.63
C THR A 385 -9.47 -9.90 4.86
N ILE A 386 -10.06 -8.73 4.65
CA ILE A 386 -11.50 -8.51 4.68
C ILE A 386 -11.89 -7.62 3.51
N ASN A 387 -13.08 -7.81 2.96
CA ASN A 387 -13.61 -6.88 1.97
C ASN A 387 -13.80 -5.48 2.56
N ALA A 388 -13.73 -4.47 1.71
CA ALA A 388 -13.95 -3.08 2.09
C ALA A 388 -15.33 -2.80 2.72
N ASP A 389 -16.31 -3.65 2.45
CA ASP A 389 -17.68 -3.64 3.04
C ASP A 389 -17.82 -4.46 4.33
N GLY A 390 -16.74 -5.09 4.81
CA GLY A 390 -16.72 -5.90 6.02
C GLY A 390 -17.11 -7.37 5.81
N ASP A 391 -17.43 -7.77 4.60
CA ASP A 391 -17.72 -9.17 4.27
C ASP A 391 -16.45 -9.98 3.98
N ASN A 392 -16.59 -11.31 3.96
CA ASN A 392 -15.55 -12.25 3.55
C ASN A 392 -14.20 -12.11 4.32
N LEU A 393 -14.30 -12.10 5.65
CA LEU A 393 -13.11 -12.21 6.50
C LEU A 393 -12.38 -13.52 6.20
N ASN A 394 -11.16 -13.43 5.71
CA ASN A 394 -10.32 -14.56 5.29
C ASN A 394 -8.99 -14.56 6.04
N GLN A 395 -8.67 -15.65 6.72
CA GLN A 395 -7.36 -15.86 7.34
C GLN A 395 -6.38 -16.37 6.28
N LEU A 396 -5.30 -15.63 6.07
CA LEU A 396 -4.20 -16.00 5.17
C LEU A 396 -3.13 -16.80 5.93
N ALA A 397 -2.14 -17.32 5.19
CA ALA A 397 -0.94 -17.96 5.74
C ALA A 397 -1.23 -19.04 6.80
N LEU A 398 -2.26 -19.87 6.60
CA LEU A 398 -2.76 -20.88 7.54
C LEU A 398 -1.70 -21.90 7.99
N ARG A 399 -0.59 -22.01 7.26
CA ARG A 399 0.52 -22.97 7.56
C ARG A 399 1.56 -22.39 8.50
N LEU A 400 1.52 -21.08 8.77
CA LEU A 400 2.43 -20.47 9.73
C LEU A 400 1.83 -20.57 11.13
N GLU A 401 2.65 -20.96 12.11
CA GLU A 401 2.28 -20.87 13.52
C GLU A 401 2.06 -19.39 13.88
N PRO A 402 1.10 -19.06 14.75
CA PRO A 402 0.88 -17.66 15.14
C PRO A 402 2.12 -17.03 15.75
N SER A 403 2.46 -15.80 15.32
CA SER A 403 3.61 -15.03 15.78
C SER A 403 3.42 -13.54 15.53
N ALA A 404 4.43 -12.71 15.80
CA ALA A 404 4.37 -11.28 15.49
C ALA A 404 4.47 -11.04 13.99
N ILE A 405 3.56 -10.22 13.47
CA ILE A 405 3.55 -9.66 12.10
C ILE A 405 3.75 -8.17 12.23
N ASN A 406 4.96 -7.68 11.94
CA ASN A 406 5.29 -6.30 12.23
C ASN A 406 4.93 -5.34 11.10
N GLU A 407 5.11 -5.79 9.86
CA GLU A 407 4.96 -4.95 8.67
C GLU A 407 4.26 -5.73 7.56
N LEU A 408 3.39 -5.06 6.83
CA LEU A 408 2.78 -5.60 5.62
C LEU A 408 2.66 -4.56 4.52
N ALA A 409 2.76 -5.00 3.27
CA ALA A 409 2.65 -4.15 2.09
C ALA A 409 1.97 -4.89 0.95
N TRP A 410 1.01 -4.24 0.29
CA TRP A 410 0.39 -4.74 -0.93
C TRP A 410 1.25 -4.47 -2.15
N SER A 411 1.28 -5.42 -3.09
CA SER A 411 1.79 -5.17 -4.44
C SER A 411 0.89 -4.16 -5.17
N SER A 412 1.47 -3.36 -6.06
CA SER A 412 0.75 -2.30 -6.79
C SER A 412 -0.43 -2.81 -7.63
N ASP A 413 -0.40 -4.07 -8.05
CA ASP A 413 -1.48 -4.75 -8.77
C ASP A 413 -2.54 -5.39 -7.83
N SER A 414 -2.43 -5.23 -6.53
CA SER A 414 -3.32 -5.79 -5.51
C SER A 414 -3.40 -7.33 -5.50
N GLN A 415 -2.41 -8.03 -6.06
CA GLN A 415 -2.45 -9.49 -6.14
C GLN A 415 -1.69 -10.18 -5.00
N GLN A 416 -0.70 -9.50 -4.41
CA GLN A 416 0.17 -10.08 -3.39
C GLN A 416 0.34 -9.17 -2.19
N ILE A 417 0.59 -9.78 -1.04
CA ILE A 417 0.94 -9.13 0.21
C ILE A 417 2.33 -9.61 0.61
N ALA A 418 3.25 -8.68 0.81
CA ALA A 418 4.52 -8.95 1.49
C ALA A 418 4.36 -8.64 2.97
N PHE A 419 4.94 -9.45 3.82
CA PHE A 419 4.91 -9.24 5.26
C PHE A 419 6.15 -9.81 5.94
N THR A 420 6.54 -9.22 7.06
CA THR A 420 7.56 -9.76 7.93
C THR A 420 6.91 -10.57 9.05
N PHE A 421 7.45 -11.74 9.29
CA PHE A 421 6.94 -12.71 10.22
C PHE A 421 8.06 -13.18 11.17
N ASN A 422 7.85 -13.04 12.46
CA ASN A 422 8.83 -13.44 13.46
C ASN A 422 8.71 -14.94 13.77
N GLU A 423 9.70 -15.73 13.40
CA GLU A 423 9.76 -17.15 13.72
C GLU A 423 10.31 -17.34 15.14
N ILE A 424 9.43 -17.49 16.11
CA ILE A 424 9.76 -17.55 17.55
C ILE A 424 10.84 -18.61 17.84
N LYS A 425 10.78 -19.77 17.18
CA LYS A 425 11.75 -20.87 17.38
C LYS A 425 13.15 -20.50 16.93
N GLU A 426 13.29 -19.60 15.99
CA GLU A 426 14.56 -19.17 15.41
C GLU A 426 15.00 -17.79 15.95
N ASP A 427 14.15 -17.13 16.75
CA ASP A 427 14.33 -15.75 17.21
C ASP A 427 14.65 -14.80 16.04
N LYS A 428 13.85 -14.89 14.98
CA LYS A 428 14.18 -14.35 13.68
C LYS A 428 12.97 -13.88 12.88
N SER A 429 13.11 -12.72 12.27
CA SER A 429 12.12 -12.17 11.35
C SER A 429 12.47 -12.50 9.90
N ASN A 430 11.55 -13.13 9.20
CA ASN A 430 11.69 -13.47 7.80
C ASN A 430 10.65 -12.73 6.94
N LEU A 431 11.04 -12.47 5.69
CA LEU A 431 10.16 -11.86 4.68
C LEU A 431 9.41 -12.95 3.92
N TYR A 432 8.11 -12.78 3.85
CA TYR A 432 7.17 -13.64 3.13
C TYR A 432 6.36 -12.86 2.11
N VAL A 433 5.92 -13.57 1.09
CA VAL A 433 4.90 -13.09 0.14
C VAL A 433 3.80 -14.14 0.04
N ILE A 434 2.56 -13.68 -0.05
CA ILE A 434 1.37 -14.50 -0.21
C ILE A 434 0.43 -13.86 -1.23
N ASN A 435 -0.30 -14.65 -1.98
CA ASN A 435 -1.36 -14.13 -2.84
C ASN A 435 -2.56 -13.67 -2.00
N ARG A 436 -3.33 -12.71 -2.52
CA ARG A 436 -4.51 -12.14 -1.85
C ARG A 436 -5.59 -13.15 -1.45
N ASP A 437 -5.61 -14.31 -2.11
CA ASP A 437 -6.52 -15.42 -1.84
C ASP A 437 -5.99 -16.43 -0.79
N GLY A 438 -4.78 -16.20 -0.28
CA GLY A 438 -4.11 -17.07 0.68
C GLY A 438 -3.27 -18.18 0.06
N SER A 439 -3.25 -18.30 -1.26
CA SER A 439 -2.39 -19.26 -1.98
C SER A 439 -0.96 -18.73 -2.15
N GLY A 440 -0.04 -19.58 -2.59
CA GLY A 440 1.29 -19.18 -3.02
C GLY A 440 2.20 -18.59 -1.93
N LEU A 441 1.99 -18.96 -0.65
CA LEU A 441 2.87 -18.53 0.44
C LEU A 441 4.32 -18.92 0.13
N THR A 442 5.19 -17.92 0.06
CA THR A 442 6.60 -18.07 -0.28
C THR A 442 7.48 -17.33 0.73
N LYS A 443 8.45 -18.00 1.32
CA LYS A 443 9.50 -17.40 2.15
C LYS A 443 10.59 -16.84 1.24
N LEU A 444 10.82 -15.53 1.27
CA LEU A 444 11.80 -14.85 0.42
C LEU A 444 13.20 -14.76 1.05
N THR A 445 13.28 -14.83 2.38
CA THR A 445 14.55 -14.82 3.12
C THR A 445 14.71 -16.12 3.91
N ASN A 446 15.90 -16.69 3.89
CA ASN A 446 16.21 -17.94 4.60
C ASN A 446 17.64 -17.96 5.19
N ASP A 447 18.30 -16.81 5.25
CA ASP A 447 19.68 -16.70 5.75
C ASP A 447 19.69 -16.73 7.27
N LYS A 448 20.63 -17.48 7.86
CA LYS A 448 20.75 -17.61 9.32
C LYS A 448 21.06 -16.28 10.03
N ASP A 449 21.74 -15.37 9.36
CA ASP A 449 22.24 -14.12 9.92
C ASP A 449 21.45 -12.88 9.46
N LEU A 450 20.21 -13.06 8.97
CA LEU A 450 19.41 -12.00 8.40
C LEU A 450 18.06 -11.89 9.10
N ASN A 451 17.77 -10.73 9.71
CA ASN A 451 16.48 -10.36 10.26
C ASN A 451 15.80 -9.33 9.36
N ALA A 452 14.77 -9.76 8.64
CA ALA A 452 14.06 -8.91 7.68
C ALA A 452 13.11 -7.91 8.36
N GLY A 453 13.06 -6.69 7.82
CA GLY A 453 12.12 -5.63 8.20
C GLY A 453 11.64 -4.85 7.00
N LEU A 454 10.68 -3.99 7.19
CA LEU A 454 10.13 -2.99 6.30
C LEU A 454 10.08 -3.36 4.80
N PRO A 455 9.12 -4.19 4.35
CA PRO A 455 8.94 -4.49 2.93
C PRO A 455 8.24 -3.33 2.20
N VAL A 456 8.79 -2.92 1.04
CA VAL A 456 8.20 -1.86 0.20
C VAL A 456 8.22 -2.30 -1.26
N TRP A 457 7.05 -2.45 -1.87
CA TRP A 457 6.94 -2.81 -3.28
C TRP A 457 7.36 -1.66 -4.20
N GLN A 458 8.07 -2.03 -5.26
CA GLN A 458 8.37 -1.12 -6.36
C GLN A 458 7.07 -0.76 -7.09
N PRO A 459 6.76 0.53 -7.34
CA PRO A 459 5.68 0.95 -8.22
C PRO A 459 5.84 0.38 -9.63
N GLN A 460 4.72 0.06 -10.29
CA GLN A 460 4.72 -0.53 -11.66
C GLN A 460 4.21 0.46 -12.70
#